data_b09e746c1582514c01b4874e8d061148
#
_entry.id   b09e746c1582514c01b4874e8d061148
#
_cell.length_a   1.000
_cell.length_b   1.000
_cell.length_c   1.000
_cell.angle_alpha   90.00
_cell.angle_beta   90.00
_cell.angle_gamma   90.00
#
_symmetry.space_group_name_H-M   'P 1'
#
loop_
_entity.id
_entity.type
_entity.pdbx_description
1 polymer ?
#
loop_
_entity_poly.entity_id
_entity_poly.type
_entity_poly.pdbx_seq_one_letter_code
_entity_poly.pdbx_strand_id
1 'polypeptide(L)'
;MKGEHDMTLYEIDKAITDLADPETGEITDFEALDNLQMARDQKIENIACYYKNLVSDAEAIKAEKEALAERQKVAENKAARLKEYLSYALHGEKFSTPKCAVTFRKTTSVNVDNPSAAIEWAELNGHKECIRYKAP
;
A
#
# COMPACT_ATOMS: atom_id res chain seq x y z
N MET A 1 -44.81 28.59 -9.48
CA MET A 1 -43.97 28.19 -8.36
C MET A 1 -43.22 26.93 -8.76
N LYS A 2 -41.94 27.06 -9.08
CA LYS A 2 -41.08 25.86 -9.24
C LYS A 2 -40.73 25.46 -7.81
N GLY A 3 -41.22 24.31 -7.35
CA GLY A 3 -40.83 23.75 -6.07
C GLY A 3 -39.32 23.57 -6.06
N GLU A 4 -38.66 24.19 -5.07
CA GLU A 4 -37.29 23.84 -4.73
C GLU A 4 -37.29 22.33 -4.42
N HIS A 5 -36.72 21.57 -5.30
CA HIS A 5 -36.52 20.15 -5.07
C HIS A 5 -35.34 20.08 -4.11
N ASP A 6 -35.60 19.98 -2.81
CA ASP A 6 -34.58 19.70 -1.83
C ASP A 6 -33.87 18.42 -2.23
N MET A 7 -32.56 18.51 -2.53
CA MET A 7 -31.75 17.35 -2.84
C MET A 7 -31.73 16.40 -1.67
N THR A 8 -31.97 15.14 -1.96
CA THR A 8 -31.87 14.08 -0.95
C THR A 8 -30.39 13.83 -0.57
N LEU A 9 -30.13 13.26 0.60
CA LEU A 9 -28.78 12.87 1.03
C LEU A 9 -28.06 12.03 -0.03
N TYR A 10 -28.77 11.13 -0.67
CA TYR A 10 -28.22 10.26 -1.74
C TYR A 10 -27.79 11.06 -2.99
N GLU A 11 -28.57 12.09 -3.37
CA GLU A 11 -28.21 12.95 -4.51
C GLU A 11 -27.00 13.81 -4.22
N ILE A 12 -26.82 14.22 -2.95
CA ILE A 12 -25.64 14.96 -2.52
C ILE A 12 -24.40 14.06 -2.50
N ASP A 13 -24.49 12.88 -1.94
CA ASP A 13 -23.40 11.89 -1.92
C ASP A 13 -22.94 11.58 -3.34
N LYS A 14 -23.90 11.41 -4.25
CA LYS A 14 -23.61 11.20 -5.66
C LYS A 14 -22.93 12.41 -6.31
N ALA A 15 -23.43 13.63 -6.07
CA ALA A 15 -22.85 14.84 -6.61
C ALA A 15 -21.40 15.05 -6.11
N ILE A 16 -21.11 14.78 -4.85
CA ILE A 16 -19.76 14.85 -4.29
C ILE A 16 -18.87 13.78 -4.90
N THR A 17 -19.37 12.57 -5.08
CA THR A 17 -18.62 11.47 -5.70
C THR A 17 -18.29 11.79 -7.16
N ASP A 18 -19.21 12.41 -7.90
CA ASP A 18 -19.01 12.80 -9.30
C ASP A 18 -18.00 13.96 -9.43
N LEU A 19 -17.80 14.77 -8.40
CA LEU A 19 -16.80 15.85 -8.36
C LEU A 19 -15.42 15.38 -7.87
N ALA A 20 -15.33 14.20 -7.27
CA ALA A 20 -14.09 13.63 -6.83
C ALA A 20 -13.36 12.93 -7.98
N ASP A 21 -12.04 13.09 -8.02
CA ASP A 21 -11.20 12.33 -8.92
C ASP A 21 -11.29 10.82 -8.58
N PRO A 22 -11.62 9.95 -9.53
CA PRO A 22 -11.84 8.53 -9.26
C PRO A 22 -10.58 7.77 -8.82
N GLU A 23 -9.40 8.29 -9.11
CA GLU A 23 -8.13 7.65 -8.75
C GLU A 23 -7.57 8.15 -7.41
N THR A 24 -7.67 9.46 -7.17
CA THR A 24 -7.09 10.10 -5.97
C THR A 24 -8.12 10.39 -4.89
N GLY A 25 -9.40 10.51 -5.24
CA GLY A 25 -10.47 10.94 -4.35
C GLY A 25 -10.44 12.43 -4.03
N GLU A 26 -9.58 13.21 -4.68
CA GLU A 26 -9.48 14.65 -4.44
C GLU A 26 -10.63 15.41 -5.07
N ILE A 27 -11.17 16.39 -4.33
CA ILE A 27 -12.20 17.32 -4.80
C ILE A 27 -11.52 18.67 -5.02
N THR A 28 -11.38 19.07 -6.27
CA THR A 28 -10.71 20.32 -6.64
C THR A 28 -11.68 21.46 -6.96
N ASP A 29 -12.92 21.15 -7.32
CA ASP A 29 -13.93 22.11 -7.71
C ASP A 29 -14.90 22.43 -6.55
N PHE A 30 -14.46 23.29 -5.65
CA PHE A 30 -15.31 23.77 -4.55
C PHE A 30 -16.46 24.69 -5.04
N GLU A 31 -16.28 25.35 -6.18
CA GLU A 31 -17.34 26.20 -6.75
C GLU A 31 -18.53 25.35 -7.19
N ALA A 32 -18.29 24.15 -7.72
CA ALA A 32 -19.35 23.21 -8.04
C ALA A 32 -20.12 22.74 -6.80
N LEU A 33 -19.44 22.56 -5.65
CA LEU A 33 -20.14 22.30 -4.37
C LEU A 33 -20.98 23.48 -3.91
N ASP A 34 -20.49 24.71 -4.08
CA ASP A 34 -21.24 25.92 -3.72
C ASP A 34 -22.48 26.11 -4.59
N ASN A 35 -22.42 25.67 -5.85
CA ASN A 35 -23.50 25.77 -6.81
C ASN A 35 -24.64 24.74 -6.62
N LEU A 36 -24.51 23.80 -5.69
CA LEU A 36 -25.59 22.88 -5.35
C LEU A 36 -26.79 23.65 -4.82
N GLN A 37 -27.94 23.50 -5.50
CA GLN A 37 -29.15 24.23 -5.18
C GLN A 37 -29.88 23.62 -3.97
N MET A 38 -29.50 24.09 -2.76
CA MET A 38 -30.18 23.73 -1.53
C MET A 38 -29.92 24.79 -0.46
N ALA A 39 -30.69 24.76 0.61
CA ALA A 39 -30.48 25.65 1.77
C ALA A 39 -29.07 25.44 2.33
N ARG A 40 -28.36 26.54 2.59
CA ARG A 40 -26.97 26.53 3.05
C ARG A 40 -26.74 25.63 4.27
N ASP A 41 -27.59 25.74 5.27
CA ASP A 41 -27.42 24.97 6.51
C ASP A 41 -27.62 23.47 6.29
N GLN A 42 -28.60 23.11 5.47
CA GLN A 42 -28.84 21.72 5.08
C GLN A 42 -27.69 21.15 4.25
N LYS A 43 -27.12 21.95 3.33
CA LYS A 43 -25.93 21.56 2.56
C LYS A 43 -24.74 21.27 3.50
N ILE A 44 -24.47 22.14 4.44
CA ILE A 44 -23.38 21.99 5.42
C ILE A 44 -23.60 20.75 6.28
N GLU A 45 -24.81 20.54 6.77
CA GLU A 45 -25.15 19.36 7.57
C GLU A 45 -24.93 18.07 6.79
N ASN A 46 -25.43 18.00 5.56
CA ASN A 46 -25.30 16.81 4.71
C ASN A 46 -23.84 16.53 4.34
N ILE A 47 -23.06 17.56 3.99
CA ILE A 47 -21.63 17.41 3.72
C ILE A 47 -20.87 16.96 4.97
N ALA A 48 -21.21 17.50 6.13
CA ALA A 48 -20.60 17.09 7.40
C ALA A 48 -20.92 15.64 7.77
N CYS A 49 -22.15 15.20 7.54
CA CYS A 49 -22.54 13.80 7.74
C CYS A 49 -21.81 12.87 6.77
N TYR A 50 -21.69 13.24 5.50
CA TYR A 50 -20.96 12.49 4.49
C TYR A 50 -19.47 12.39 4.85
N TYR A 51 -18.85 13.50 5.22
CA TYR A 51 -17.47 13.53 5.72
C TYR A 51 -17.27 12.56 6.88
N LYS A 52 -18.15 12.57 7.87
CA LYS A 52 -18.09 11.68 9.02
C LYS A 52 -18.17 10.22 8.61
N ASN A 53 -19.04 9.88 7.66
CA ASN A 53 -19.15 8.51 7.13
C ASN A 53 -17.87 8.08 6.41
N LEU A 54 -17.31 8.94 5.55
CA LEU A 54 -16.06 8.66 4.85
C LEU A 54 -14.89 8.43 5.81
N VAL A 55 -14.78 9.22 6.88
CA VAL A 55 -13.75 9.01 7.90
C VAL A 55 -13.92 7.67 8.60
N SER A 56 -15.15 7.33 8.96
CA SER A 56 -15.45 6.02 9.57
C SER A 56 -15.11 4.85 8.64
N ASP A 57 -15.46 4.95 7.36
CA ASP A 57 -15.14 3.93 6.36
C ASP A 57 -13.62 3.79 6.18
N ALA A 58 -12.90 4.91 6.12
CA ALA A 58 -11.44 4.90 6.02
C ALA A 58 -10.77 4.22 7.22
N GLU A 59 -11.29 4.47 8.44
CA GLU A 59 -10.80 3.79 9.65
C GLU A 59 -11.08 2.29 9.62
N ALA A 60 -12.27 1.87 9.16
CA ALA A 60 -12.61 0.46 9.01
C ALA A 60 -11.70 -0.24 7.99
N ILE A 61 -11.47 0.38 6.84
CA ILE A 61 -10.55 -0.14 5.81
C ILE A 61 -9.12 -0.24 6.34
N LYS A 62 -8.67 0.74 7.12
CA LYS A 62 -7.35 0.71 7.76
C LYS A 62 -7.22 -0.49 8.70
N ALA A 63 -8.21 -0.72 9.55
CA ALA A 63 -8.22 -1.85 10.48
C ALA A 63 -8.20 -3.20 9.74
N GLU A 64 -8.96 -3.32 8.65
CA GLU A 64 -8.98 -4.52 7.80
C GLU A 64 -7.60 -4.74 7.11
N LYS A 65 -6.99 -3.69 6.59
CA LYS A 65 -5.65 -3.73 6.01
C LYS A 65 -4.61 -4.23 7.02
N GLU A 66 -4.66 -3.74 8.25
CA GLU A 66 -3.75 -4.18 9.32
C GLU A 66 -3.96 -5.65 9.68
N ALA A 67 -5.22 -6.10 9.76
CA ALA A 67 -5.56 -7.50 10.01
C ALA A 67 -5.07 -8.43 8.86
N LEU A 68 -5.23 -8.00 7.61
CA LEU A 68 -4.72 -8.72 6.44
C LEU A 68 -3.18 -8.77 6.41
N ALA A 69 -2.51 -7.68 6.77
CA ALA A 69 -1.05 -7.62 6.86
C ALA A 69 -0.51 -8.61 7.90
N GLU A 70 -1.15 -8.72 9.06
CA GLU A 70 -0.78 -9.70 10.08
C GLU A 70 -0.99 -11.15 9.59
N ARG A 71 -2.10 -11.43 8.91
CA ARG A 71 -2.34 -12.75 8.31
C ARG A 71 -1.32 -13.09 7.23
N GLN A 72 -0.94 -12.12 6.41
CA GLN A 72 0.12 -12.27 5.41
C GLN A 72 1.44 -12.65 6.09
N LYS A 73 1.85 -11.90 7.11
CA LYS A 73 3.09 -12.16 7.86
C LYS A 73 3.13 -13.56 8.46
N VAL A 74 2.01 -14.01 9.04
CA VAL A 74 1.90 -15.38 9.58
C VAL A 74 2.09 -16.42 8.47
N ALA A 75 1.49 -16.21 7.29
CA ALA A 75 1.63 -17.12 6.15
C ALA A 75 3.08 -17.16 5.62
N GLU A 76 3.72 -16.00 5.50
CA GLU A 76 5.12 -15.86 5.09
C GLU A 76 6.08 -16.56 6.07
N ASN A 77 5.85 -16.39 7.38
CA ASN A 77 6.65 -17.08 8.40
C ASN A 77 6.51 -18.61 8.31
N LYS A 78 5.29 -19.11 8.11
CA LYS A 78 5.07 -20.55 7.88
C LYS A 78 5.78 -21.05 6.63
N ALA A 79 5.67 -20.30 5.54
CA ALA A 79 6.35 -20.64 4.27
C ALA A 79 7.88 -20.67 4.43
N ALA A 80 8.45 -19.68 5.15
CA ALA A 80 9.88 -19.62 5.43
C ALA A 80 10.35 -20.85 6.24
N ARG A 81 9.60 -21.24 7.27
CA ARG A 81 9.92 -22.43 8.06
C ARG A 81 9.86 -23.73 7.26
N LEU A 82 8.85 -23.86 6.39
CA LEU A 82 8.76 -25.03 5.52
C LEU A 82 9.89 -25.05 4.49
N LYS A 83 10.30 -23.90 3.98
CA LYS A 83 11.47 -23.79 3.11
C LYS A 83 12.76 -24.21 3.80
N GLU A 84 12.98 -23.80 5.04
CA GLU A 84 14.11 -24.23 5.85
C GLU A 84 14.11 -25.76 6.05
N TYR A 85 12.94 -26.31 6.39
CA TYR A 85 12.79 -27.76 6.54
C TYR A 85 13.10 -28.51 5.24
N LEU A 86 12.60 -28.05 4.09
CA LEU A 86 12.89 -28.66 2.80
C LEU A 86 14.40 -28.61 2.47
N SER A 87 15.05 -27.49 2.78
CA SER A 87 16.50 -27.38 2.61
C SER A 87 17.26 -28.37 3.48
N TYR A 88 16.84 -28.54 4.71
CA TYR A 88 17.39 -29.52 5.63
C TYR A 88 17.14 -30.97 5.16
N ALA A 89 15.91 -31.30 4.82
CA ALA A 89 15.51 -32.65 4.46
C ALA A 89 16.15 -33.15 3.13
N LEU A 90 16.32 -32.23 2.16
CA LEU A 90 16.84 -32.56 0.83
C LEU A 90 18.37 -32.45 0.72
N HIS A 91 19.04 -31.86 1.68
CA HIS A 91 20.52 -31.72 1.71
C HIS A 91 21.13 -31.16 0.40
N GLY A 92 20.38 -30.32 -0.33
CA GLY A 92 20.78 -29.77 -1.61
C GLY A 92 20.50 -30.67 -2.82
N GLU A 93 19.89 -31.83 -2.62
CA GLU A 93 19.47 -32.71 -3.70
C GLU A 93 18.17 -32.22 -4.36
N LYS A 94 18.08 -32.42 -5.67
CA LYS A 94 16.87 -32.12 -6.44
C LYS A 94 15.78 -33.13 -6.12
N PHE A 95 14.56 -32.66 -5.94
CA PHE A 95 13.40 -33.50 -5.77
C PHE A 95 12.33 -33.14 -6.80
N SER A 96 11.77 -34.12 -7.47
CA SER A 96 10.73 -33.89 -8.48
C SER A 96 9.69 -35.00 -8.47
N THR A 97 8.43 -34.57 -8.49
CA THR A 97 7.26 -35.43 -8.68
C THR A 97 6.36 -34.79 -9.73
N PRO A 98 5.32 -35.50 -10.24
CA PRO A 98 4.34 -34.91 -11.14
C PRO A 98 3.62 -33.67 -10.56
N LYS A 99 3.62 -33.51 -9.22
CA LYS A 99 2.93 -32.41 -8.51
C LYS A 99 3.83 -31.22 -8.17
N CYS A 100 5.12 -31.45 -7.97
CA CYS A 100 6.04 -30.38 -7.58
C CYS A 100 7.49 -30.71 -7.93
N ALA A 101 8.30 -29.68 -8.09
CA ALA A 101 9.75 -29.80 -8.25
C ALA A 101 10.46 -28.84 -7.29
N VAL A 102 11.46 -29.34 -6.59
CA VAL A 102 12.33 -28.55 -5.71
C VAL A 102 13.74 -28.59 -6.29
N THR A 103 14.29 -27.41 -6.54
CA THR A 103 15.66 -27.25 -7.06
C THR A 103 16.40 -26.23 -6.21
N PHE A 104 17.71 -26.41 -6.09
CA PHE A 104 18.59 -25.52 -5.36
C PHE A 104 19.46 -24.73 -6.33
N ARG A 105 19.54 -23.42 -6.10
CA ARG A 105 20.44 -22.52 -6.83
C ARG A 105 21.57 -22.09 -5.89
N LYS A 106 22.80 -22.30 -6.33
CA LYS A 106 23.95 -21.71 -5.62
C LYS A 106 23.98 -20.20 -5.87
N THR A 107 23.96 -19.45 -4.82
CA THR A 107 24.15 -18.00 -4.85
C THR A 107 25.36 -17.66 -3.98
N THR A 108 26.19 -16.75 -4.48
CA THR A 108 27.26 -16.14 -3.69
C THR A 108 26.82 -14.76 -3.26
N SER A 109 26.94 -14.49 -1.97
CA SER A 109 26.76 -13.15 -1.43
C SER A 109 28.07 -12.70 -0.81
N VAL A 110 28.40 -11.42 -0.98
CA VAL A 110 29.52 -10.79 -0.32
C VAL A 110 28.99 -10.12 0.95
N ASN A 111 29.49 -10.56 2.09
CA ASN A 111 29.23 -9.89 3.35
C ASN A 111 30.40 -8.94 3.65
N VAL A 112 30.08 -7.67 3.86
CA VAL A 112 31.09 -6.66 4.17
C VAL A 112 31.05 -6.40 5.69
N ASP A 113 31.99 -6.98 6.40
CA ASP A 113 32.06 -6.88 7.86
C ASP A 113 32.41 -5.45 8.33
N ASN A 114 33.23 -4.75 7.54
CA ASN A 114 33.60 -3.37 7.81
C ASN A 114 33.39 -2.50 6.56
N PRO A 115 32.22 -1.83 6.41
CA PRO A 115 31.92 -1.00 5.26
C PRO A 115 32.91 0.15 5.06
N SER A 116 33.40 0.76 6.14
CA SER A 116 34.34 1.90 6.06
C SER A 116 35.68 1.48 5.47
N ALA A 117 36.22 0.34 5.91
CA ALA A 117 37.46 -0.20 5.36
C ALA A 117 37.31 -0.63 3.89
N ALA A 118 36.15 -1.17 3.51
CA ALA A 118 35.87 -1.55 2.14
C ALA A 118 35.78 -0.33 1.21
N ILE A 119 35.19 0.76 1.66
CA ILE A 119 35.12 2.03 0.94
C ILE A 119 36.52 2.61 0.74
N GLU A 120 37.31 2.69 1.82
CA GLU A 120 38.70 3.19 1.77
C GLU A 120 39.55 2.37 0.81
N TRP A 121 39.43 1.04 0.86
CA TRP A 121 40.14 0.16 -0.08
C TRP A 121 39.74 0.43 -1.53
N ALA A 122 38.42 0.59 -1.81
CA ALA A 122 37.91 0.85 -3.16
C ALA A 122 38.38 2.21 -3.69
N GLU A 123 38.44 3.24 -2.84
CA GLU A 123 38.94 4.57 -3.21
C GLU A 123 40.44 4.54 -3.52
N LEU A 124 41.24 3.84 -2.70
CA LEU A 124 42.68 3.72 -2.89
C LEU A 124 43.05 2.87 -4.13
N ASN A 125 42.22 1.90 -4.51
CA ASN A 125 42.46 1.03 -5.66
C ASN A 125 41.71 1.46 -6.93
N GLY A 126 41.08 2.62 -6.94
CA GLY A 126 40.43 3.21 -8.13
C GLY A 126 39.08 2.60 -8.50
N HIS A 127 38.44 1.86 -7.59
CA HIS A 127 37.15 1.21 -7.78
C HIS A 127 35.97 2.04 -7.25
N LYS A 128 35.96 3.34 -7.52
CA LYS A 128 34.91 4.27 -7.04
C LYS A 128 33.53 3.94 -7.60
N GLU A 129 33.45 3.28 -8.76
CA GLU A 129 32.21 2.80 -9.38
C GLU A 129 31.45 1.77 -8.51
N CYS A 130 32.15 1.10 -7.58
CA CYS A 130 31.55 0.15 -6.65
C CYS A 130 30.88 0.82 -5.44
N ILE A 131 31.08 2.14 -5.25
CA ILE A 131 30.58 2.88 -4.12
C ILE A 131 29.31 3.64 -4.52
N ARG A 132 28.17 3.32 -3.87
CA ARG A 132 26.93 4.09 -4.02
C ARG A 132 26.60 4.75 -2.69
N TYR A 133 26.63 6.06 -2.67
CA TYR A 133 26.11 6.83 -1.55
C TYR A 133 24.59 6.95 -1.67
N LYS A 134 23.86 6.57 -0.60
CA LYS A 134 22.44 6.95 -0.50
C LYS A 134 22.39 8.45 -0.23
N ALA A 135 21.70 9.19 -1.08
CA ALA A 135 21.35 10.57 -0.77
C ALA A 135 20.52 10.62 0.52
N PRO A 136 20.70 11.63 1.35
CA PRO A 136 19.95 11.81 2.59
C PRO A 136 18.46 12.03 2.34
#